data_db8ed742eb05db5b5c49d68dd23076c7
#
_entry.id   db8ed742eb05db5b5c49d68dd23076c7
#
_cell.length_a   1.000
_cell.length_b   1.000
_cell.length_c   1.000
_cell.angle_alpha   90.00
_cell.angle_beta   90.00
_cell.angle_gamma   90.00
#
_symmetry.space_group_name_H-M   'P 1'
#
loop_
_entity.id
_entity.type
_entity.pdbx_description
1 polymer ?
#
loop_
_entity_poly.entity_id
_entity_poly.type
_entity_poly.pdbx_seq_one_letter_code
_entity_poly.pdbx_strand_id
1 'polypeptide(L)'
;LDAASKVFAAEGFAGATIDAIGQAAGFTKGAVYSNFGSKDELFLALLDREFELRGEQIATVLESGGDTAAAAQALSRSVLDSVHGHADYYVLFVEYWLRAVRDPELRERLIARRHAAAADQAHNIVESTATVPSGKRLADLAQLVVTINLGIAMEEVLRPGTIDPDLLANLITGLLDSVAVHGD
;
A
#
# COMPACT_ATOMS: atom_id res chain seq x y z
N LEU A 1 -3.08 -12.06 11.23
CA LEU A 1 -2.31 -11.52 10.09
C LEU A 1 -0.82 -11.39 10.40
N ASP A 2 -0.39 -10.97 11.62
CA ASP A 2 1.03 -10.77 11.97
C ASP A 2 1.88 -12.05 11.83
N ALA A 3 1.34 -13.19 12.26
CA ALA A 3 2.03 -14.47 12.07
C ALA A 3 2.14 -14.84 10.58
N ALA A 4 1.11 -14.55 9.78
CA ALA A 4 1.12 -14.77 8.35
C ALA A 4 2.18 -13.89 7.66
N SER A 5 2.26 -12.61 8.02
CA SER A 5 3.29 -11.69 7.52
C SER A 5 4.70 -12.23 7.76
N LYS A 6 4.99 -12.68 8.99
CA LYS A 6 6.30 -13.23 9.35
C LYS A 6 6.66 -14.51 8.59
N VAL A 7 5.70 -15.44 8.45
CA VAL A 7 5.94 -16.70 7.72
C VAL A 7 6.11 -16.42 6.23
N PHE A 8 5.27 -15.56 5.65
CA PHE A 8 5.44 -15.16 4.26
C PHE A 8 6.78 -14.45 4.01
N ALA A 9 7.21 -13.55 4.90
CA ALA A 9 8.50 -12.88 4.78
C ALA A 9 9.69 -13.86 4.83
N ALA A 10 9.61 -14.88 5.67
CA ALA A 10 10.70 -15.87 5.84
C ALA A 10 10.74 -16.91 4.72
N GLU A 11 9.59 -17.36 4.21
CA GLU A 11 9.49 -18.51 3.31
C GLU A 11 9.06 -18.13 1.87
N GLY A 12 8.74 -16.87 1.63
CA GLY A 12 8.10 -16.39 0.41
C GLY A 12 6.65 -16.86 0.29
N PHE A 13 5.90 -16.30 -0.66
CA PHE A 13 4.51 -16.74 -0.87
C PHE A 13 4.42 -18.22 -1.27
N ALA A 14 5.31 -18.72 -2.12
CA ALA A 14 5.26 -20.10 -2.60
C ALA A 14 5.58 -21.11 -1.50
N GLY A 15 6.61 -20.86 -0.68
CA GLY A 15 7.08 -21.74 0.39
C GLY A 15 6.17 -21.79 1.61
N ALA A 16 5.57 -20.67 1.98
CA ALA A 16 4.70 -20.57 3.13
C ALA A 16 3.50 -21.52 3.06
N THR A 17 3.18 -22.18 4.16
CA THR A 17 2.02 -23.08 4.26
C THR A 17 1.02 -22.59 5.30
N ILE A 18 -0.26 -22.90 5.09
CA ILE A 18 -1.32 -22.57 6.08
C ILE A 18 -1.06 -23.28 7.42
N ASP A 19 -0.43 -24.44 7.40
CA ASP A 19 -0.05 -25.16 8.63
C ASP A 19 1.01 -24.39 9.42
N ALA A 20 2.08 -23.91 8.76
CA ALA A 20 3.13 -23.11 9.41
C ALA A 20 2.56 -21.78 9.95
N ILE A 21 1.69 -21.12 9.17
CA ILE A 21 1.02 -19.88 9.60
C ILE A 21 0.12 -20.13 10.80
N GLY A 22 -0.70 -21.19 10.77
CA GLY A 22 -1.56 -21.57 11.88
C GLY A 22 -0.74 -21.84 13.14
N GLN A 23 0.31 -22.64 13.04
CA GLN A 23 1.21 -22.94 14.15
C GLN A 23 1.86 -21.68 14.73
N ALA A 24 2.38 -20.80 13.88
CA ALA A 24 2.99 -19.53 14.29
C ALA A 24 1.98 -18.57 14.97
N ALA A 25 0.70 -18.67 14.59
CA ALA A 25 -0.38 -17.87 15.16
C ALA A 25 -1.03 -18.50 16.41
N GLY A 26 -0.67 -19.72 16.79
CA GLY A 26 -1.33 -20.47 17.87
C GLY A 26 -2.72 -21.00 17.48
N PHE A 27 -3.00 -21.16 16.19
CA PHE A 27 -4.27 -21.67 15.66
C PHE A 27 -4.09 -22.97 14.88
N THR A 28 -5.18 -23.72 14.74
CA THR A 28 -5.20 -24.90 13.87
C THR A 28 -5.31 -24.49 12.41
N LYS A 29 -4.84 -25.35 11.49
CA LYS A 29 -5.04 -25.22 10.05
C LYS A 29 -6.53 -24.97 9.68
N GLY A 30 -7.42 -25.74 10.31
CA GLY A 30 -8.86 -25.60 10.11
C GLY A 30 -9.39 -24.21 10.50
N ALA A 31 -8.88 -23.65 11.60
CA ALA A 31 -9.26 -22.29 12.02
C ALA A 31 -8.79 -21.24 11.02
N VAL A 32 -7.60 -21.36 10.44
CA VAL A 32 -7.12 -20.43 9.40
C VAL A 32 -7.97 -20.54 8.13
N TYR A 33 -8.27 -21.77 7.66
CA TYR A 33 -9.14 -21.95 6.49
C TYR A 33 -10.57 -21.47 6.74
N SER A 34 -11.10 -21.62 7.94
CA SER A 34 -12.45 -21.11 8.31
C SER A 34 -12.52 -19.60 8.23
N ASN A 35 -11.43 -18.87 8.50
CA ASN A 35 -11.40 -17.41 8.48
C ASN A 35 -11.08 -16.83 7.10
N PHE A 36 -10.18 -17.47 6.34
CA PHE A 36 -9.66 -16.88 5.10
C PHE A 36 -9.97 -17.70 3.84
N GLY A 37 -10.42 -18.95 3.97
CA GLY A 37 -10.76 -19.81 2.85
C GLY A 37 -9.57 -20.36 2.06
N SER A 38 -8.55 -19.57 1.77
CA SER A 38 -7.35 -19.99 1.04
C SER A 38 -6.11 -19.21 1.43
N LYS A 39 -4.93 -19.68 1.00
CA LYS A 39 -3.66 -18.95 1.18
C LYS A 39 -3.67 -17.63 0.39
N ASP A 40 -4.29 -17.61 -0.77
CA ASP A 40 -4.44 -16.40 -1.57
C ASP A 40 -5.33 -15.37 -0.88
N GLU A 41 -6.48 -15.79 -0.28
CA GLU A 41 -7.33 -14.88 0.50
C GLU A 41 -6.64 -14.34 1.75
N LEU A 42 -5.89 -15.18 2.45
CA LEU A 42 -5.10 -14.74 3.59
C LEU A 42 -4.05 -13.70 3.17
N PHE A 43 -3.39 -13.91 2.04
CA PHE A 43 -2.43 -12.93 1.51
C PHE A 43 -3.10 -11.64 1.08
N LEU A 44 -4.24 -11.71 0.38
CA LEU A 44 -5.01 -10.52 0.00
C LEU A 44 -5.50 -9.74 1.22
N ALA A 45 -5.92 -10.43 2.30
CA ALA A 45 -6.27 -9.77 3.57
C ALA A 45 -5.06 -9.09 4.24
N LEU A 46 -3.84 -9.64 4.06
CA LEU A 46 -2.62 -8.97 4.48
C LEU A 46 -2.35 -7.71 3.66
N LEU A 47 -2.54 -7.77 2.35
CA LEU A 47 -2.43 -6.60 1.48
C LEU A 47 -3.42 -5.49 1.88
N ASP A 48 -4.68 -5.84 2.13
CA ASP A 48 -5.71 -4.88 2.54
C ASP A 48 -5.29 -4.14 3.81
N ARG A 49 -4.84 -4.89 4.83
CA ARG A 49 -4.35 -4.29 6.09
C ARG A 49 -3.19 -3.31 5.87
N GLU A 50 -2.26 -3.66 5.00
CA GLU A 50 -1.11 -2.79 4.70
C GLU A 50 -1.54 -1.53 3.94
N PHE A 51 -2.56 -1.62 3.10
CA PHE A 51 -3.15 -0.45 2.44
C PHE A 51 -3.88 0.46 3.44
N GLU A 52 -4.66 -0.12 4.36
CA GLU A 52 -5.35 0.60 5.43
C GLU A 52 -4.37 1.38 6.30
N LEU A 53 -3.32 0.72 6.82
CA LEU A 53 -2.30 1.35 7.65
C LEU A 53 -1.61 2.53 6.96
N ARG A 54 -1.34 2.42 5.67
CA ARG A 54 -0.76 3.53 4.89
C ARG A 54 -1.74 4.66 4.67
N GLY A 55 -3.01 4.34 4.41
CA GLY A 55 -4.06 5.33 4.31
C GLY A 55 -4.19 6.16 5.59
N GLU A 56 -4.18 5.53 6.75
CA GLU A 56 -4.21 6.18 8.06
C GLU A 56 -2.97 7.07 8.29
N GLN A 57 -1.79 6.62 7.89
CA GLN A 57 -0.56 7.42 7.99
C GLN A 57 -0.63 8.68 7.12
N ILE A 58 -1.10 8.56 5.88
CA ILE A 58 -1.29 9.70 4.97
C ILE A 58 -2.31 10.68 5.56
N ALA A 59 -3.46 10.20 6.02
CA ALA A 59 -4.49 11.02 6.64
C ALA A 59 -3.93 11.80 7.85
N THR A 60 -3.22 11.11 8.75
CA THR A 60 -2.58 11.74 9.93
C THR A 60 -1.63 12.87 9.54
N VAL A 61 -0.83 12.68 8.49
CA VAL A 61 0.08 13.74 8.00
C VAL A 61 -0.70 14.94 7.46
N LEU A 62 -1.76 14.69 6.68
CA LEU A 62 -2.58 15.75 6.11
C LEU A 62 -3.37 16.53 7.18
N GLU A 63 -3.89 15.84 8.19
CA GLU A 63 -4.61 16.43 9.32
C GLU A 63 -3.70 17.27 10.25
N SER A 64 -2.40 17.01 10.27
CA SER A 64 -1.47 17.74 11.15
C SER A 64 -1.36 19.23 10.81
N GLY A 65 -1.90 19.65 9.69
CA GLY A 65 -1.91 21.03 9.21
C GLY A 65 -0.53 21.50 8.75
N GLY A 66 -0.50 22.60 8.04
CA GLY A 66 0.71 23.19 7.51
C GLY A 66 0.50 23.70 6.10
N ASP A 67 1.55 24.29 5.52
CA ASP A 67 1.53 24.58 4.09
C ASP A 67 1.76 23.32 3.26
N THR A 68 1.46 23.41 1.97
CA THR A 68 1.61 22.27 1.01
C THR A 68 3.03 21.69 1.02
N ALA A 69 4.05 22.55 1.18
CA ALA A 69 5.45 22.11 1.19
C ALA A 69 5.78 21.29 2.44
N ALA A 70 5.30 21.72 3.63
CA ALA A 70 5.48 20.98 4.87
C ALA A 70 4.77 19.62 4.83
N ALA A 71 3.54 19.56 4.31
CA ALA A 71 2.80 18.33 4.11
C ALA A 71 3.53 17.38 3.13
N ALA A 72 4.02 17.88 2.01
CA ALA A 72 4.78 17.12 1.03
C ALA A 72 6.08 16.53 1.61
N GLN A 73 6.80 17.33 2.41
CA GLN A 73 7.99 16.87 3.14
C GLN A 73 7.68 15.75 4.13
N ALA A 74 6.60 15.87 4.88
CA ALA A 74 6.17 14.85 5.83
C ALA A 74 5.72 13.56 5.11
N LEU A 75 4.96 13.68 4.02
CA LEU A 75 4.55 12.56 3.18
C LEU A 75 5.75 11.84 2.54
N SER A 76 6.72 12.58 2.01
CA SER A 76 7.95 12.01 1.44
C SER A 76 8.68 11.14 2.46
N ARG A 77 8.89 11.65 3.67
CA ARG A 77 9.51 10.88 4.76
C ARG A 77 8.68 9.67 5.16
N SER A 78 7.38 9.84 5.35
CA SER A 78 6.47 8.74 5.70
C SER A 78 6.50 7.60 4.68
N VAL A 79 6.56 7.93 3.37
CA VAL A 79 6.69 6.92 2.30
C VAL A 79 8.00 6.14 2.42
N LEU A 80 9.13 6.83 2.56
CA LEU A 80 10.45 6.19 2.65
C LEU A 80 10.60 5.35 3.93
N ASP A 81 10.16 5.87 5.06
CA ASP A 81 10.16 5.15 6.34
C ASP A 81 9.28 3.90 6.28
N SER A 82 8.11 4.00 5.64
CA SER A 82 7.23 2.85 5.42
C SER A 82 7.89 1.78 4.53
N VAL A 83 8.57 2.19 3.46
CA VAL A 83 9.29 1.25 2.59
C VAL A 83 10.41 0.55 3.36
N HIS A 84 11.23 1.29 4.09
CA HIS A 84 12.34 0.72 4.85
C HIS A 84 11.86 -0.18 5.99
N GLY A 85 10.77 0.17 6.66
CA GLY A 85 10.18 -0.63 7.74
C GLY A 85 9.46 -1.90 7.26
N HIS A 86 9.05 -1.97 5.99
CA HIS A 86 8.24 -3.06 5.45
C HIS A 86 8.78 -3.62 4.12
N ALA A 87 10.10 -3.67 3.96
CA ALA A 87 10.76 -4.18 2.74
C ALA A 87 10.26 -5.57 2.33
N ASP A 88 10.11 -6.48 3.30
CA ASP A 88 9.62 -7.84 3.07
C ASP A 88 8.23 -7.88 2.44
N TYR A 89 7.35 -6.93 2.80
CA TYR A 89 6.03 -6.81 2.21
C TYR A 89 6.11 -6.50 0.71
N TYR A 90 6.99 -5.60 0.29
CA TYR A 90 7.14 -5.24 -1.12
C TYR A 90 7.70 -6.41 -1.95
N VAL A 91 8.65 -7.16 -1.39
CA VAL A 91 9.15 -8.39 -2.02
C VAL A 91 8.01 -9.40 -2.22
N LEU A 92 7.23 -9.65 -1.18
CA LEU A 92 6.06 -10.53 -1.24
C LEU A 92 5.00 -10.05 -2.22
N PHE A 93 4.75 -8.74 -2.26
CA PHE A 93 3.82 -8.16 -3.22
C PHE A 93 4.26 -8.43 -4.66
N VAL A 94 5.55 -8.28 -4.96
CA VAL A 94 6.10 -8.55 -6.30
C VAL A 94 5.98 -10.03 -6.65
N GLU A 95 6.26 -10.95 -5.72
CA GLU A 95 6.05 -12.39 -5.93
C GLU A 95 4.59 -12.71 -6.30
N TYR A 96 3.65 -12.15 -5.55
CA TYR A 96 2.22 -12.36 -5.80
C TYR A 96 1.78 -11.70 -7.12
N TRP A 97 2.27 -10.50 -7.41
CA TRP A 97 2.01 -9.79 -8.65
C TRP A 97 2.47 -10.58 -9.87
N LEU A 98 3.67 -11.17 -9.83
CA LEU A 98 4.19 -12.04 -10.91
C LEU A 98 3.31 -13.27 -11.14
N ARG A 99 2.69 -13.82 -10.10
CA ARG A 99 1.70 -14.89 -10.24
C ARG A 99 0.41 -14.37 -10.87
N ALA A 100 -0.12 -13.26 -10.36
CA ALA A 100 -1.36 -12.66 -10.84
C ALA A 100 -1.28 -12.27 -12.33
N VAL A 101 -0.12 -11.80 -12.81
CA VAL A 101 0.08 -11.51 -14.25
C VAL A 101 -0.11 -12.76 -15.12
N ARG A 102 0.18 -13.95 -14.59
CA ARG A 102 0.08 -15.23 -15.33
C ARG A 102 -1.24 -15.98 -15.10
N ASP A 103 -2.02 -15.57 -14.12
CA ASP A 103 -3.29 -16.17 -13.72
C ASP A 103 -4.40 -15.12 -13.82
N PRO A 104 -5.34 -15.26 -14.78
CA PRO A 104 -6.40 -14.28 -14.99
C PRO A 104 -7.32 -14.08 -13.78
N GLU A 105 -7.62 -15.14 -13.03
CA GLU A 105 -8.49 -15.05 -11.85
C GLU A 105 -7.79 -14.28 -10.72
N LEU A 106 -6.55 -14.61 -10.40
CA LEU A 106 -5.76 -13.88 -9.40
C LEU A 106 -5.53 -12.43 -9.80
N ARG A 107 -5.34 -12.17 -11.10
CA ARG A 107 -5.17 -10.82 -11.64
C ARG A 107 -6.41 -9.95 -11.41
N GLU A 108 -7.60 -10.43 -11.74
CA GLU A 108 -8.85 -9.70 -11.51
C GLU A 108 -9.06 -9.40 -10.01
N ARG A 109 -8.77 -10.37 -9.14
CA ARG A 109 -8.87 -10.21 -7.69
C ARG A 109 -7.89 -9.16 -7.17
N LEU A 110 -6.62 -9.19 -7.61
CA LEU A 110 -5.62 -8.20 -7.22
C LEU A 110 -5.98 -6.80 -7.73
N ILE A 111 -6.46 -6.67 -8.97
CA ILE A 111 -6.93 -5.40 -9.54
C ILE A 111 -8.08 -4.84 -8.69
N ALA A 112 -9.09 -5.64 -8.38
CA ALA A 112 -10.24 -5.21 -7.59
C ALA A 112 -9.82 -4.69 -6.20
N ARG A 113 -8.91 -5.40 -5.51
CA ARG A 113 -8.38 -4.99 -4.20
C ARG A 113 -7.60 -3.68 -4.27
N ARG A 114 -6.73 -3.52 -5.26
CA ARG A 114 -5.97 -2.28 -5.46
C ARG A 114 -6.86 -1.08 -5.78
N HIS A 115 -7.90 -1.29 -6.59
CA HIS A 115 -8.86 -0.23 -6.89
C HIS A 115 -9.68 0.17 -5.65
N ALA A 116 -10.12 -0.78 -4.84
CA ALA A 116 -10.80 -0.50 -3.58
C ALA A 116 -9.90 0.31 -2.63
N ALA A 117 -8.67 -0.13 -2.40
CA ALA A 117 -7.71 0.57 -1.55
C ALA A 117 -7.41 2.00 -2.06
N ALA A 118 -7.27 2.20 -3.38
CA ALA A 118 -7.08 3.53 -3.95
C ALA A 118 -8.31 4.42 -3.76
N ALA A 119 -9.52 3.86 -3.87
CA ALA A 119 -10.77 4.60 -3.62
C ALA A 119 -10.91 5.02 -2.15
N ASP A 120 -10.58 4.13 -1.21
CA ASP A 120 -10.60 4.40 0.22
C ASP A 120 -9.57 5.48 0.61
N GLN A 121 -8.34 5.39 0.05
CA GLN A 121 -7.32 6.44 0.24
C GLN A 121 -7.78 7.79 -0.33
N ALA A 122 -8.40 7.78 -1.52
CA ALA A 122 -8.94 8.99 -2.12
C ALA A 122 -10.03 9.61 -1.23
N HIS A 123 -10.92 8.80 -0.67
CA HIS A 123 -11.97 9.24 0.25
C HIS A 123 -11.38 9.90 1.51
N ASN A 124 -10.41 9.25 2.14
CA ASN A 124 -9.72 9.77 3.33
C ASN A 124 -9.01 11.09 3.07
N ILE A 125 -8.37 11.25 1.89
CA ILE A 125 -7.73 12.51 1.48
C ILE A 125 -8.78 13.63 1.33
N VAL A 126 -9.94 13.35 0.74
CA VAL A 126 -11.02 14.34 0.60
C VAL A 126 -11.57 14.78 1.94
N GLU A 127 -11.80 13.85 2.86
CA GLU A 127 -12.30 14.17 4.20
C GLU A 127 -11.30 15.01 5.00
N SER A 128 -9.99 14.78 4.79
CA SER A 128 -8.91 15.50 5.49
C SER A 128 -8.57 16.86 4.87
N THR A 129 -9.04 17.16 3.66
CA THR A 129 -8.68 18.40 2.93
C THR A 129 -9.91 19.06 2.32
N ALA A 130 -10.18 20.31 2.70
CA ALA A 130 -11.35 21.08 2.22
C ALA A 130 -11.33 21.43 0.72
N THR A 131 -10.33 21.00 -0.06
CA THR A 131 -10.03 21.54 -1.41
C THR A 131 -9.71 20.48 -2.47
N VAL A 132 -10.22 19.25 -2.39
CA VAL A 132 -9.88 18.19 -3.35
C VAL A 132 -11.02 17.94 -4.34
N PRO A 133 -10.71 17.75 -5.66
CA PRO A 133 -11.72 17.42 -6.67
C PRO A 133 -12.42 16.10 -6.33
N SER A 134 -13.74 16.05 -6.48
CA SER A 134 -14.52 14.84 -6.29
C SER A 134 -14.62 14.03 -7.60
N GLY A 135 -14.81 12.72 -7.49
CA GLY A 135 -15.18 11.86 -8.60
C GLY A 135 -14.02 11.09 -9.25
N LYS A 136 -14.17 10.71 -10.52
CA LYS A 136 -13.26 9.80 -11.24
C LYS A 136 -11.80 10.28 -11.23
N ARG A 137 -11.57 11.59 -11.33
CA ARG A 137 -10.21 12.16 -11.37
C ARG A 137 -9.44 11.90 -10.07
N LEU A 138 -10.11 11.92 -8.93
CA LEU A 138 -9.50 11.63 -7.64
C LEU A 138 -9.09 10.15 -7.55
N ALA A 139 -9.95 9.24 -8.00
CA ALA A 139 -9.62 7.80 -8.04
C ALA A 139 -8.44 7.51 -8.98
N ASP A 140 -8.38 8.18 -10.14
CA ASP A 140 -7.26 8.05 -11.08
C ASP A 140 -5.95 8.57 -10.47
N LEU A 141 -5.99 9.69 -9.72
CA LEU A 141 -4.84 10.24 -9.00
C LEU A 141 -4.39 9.31 -7.86
N ALA A 142 -5.31 8.80 -7.06
CA ALA A 142 -5.00 7.85 -6.00
C ALA A 142 -4.36 6.57 -6.57
N GLN A 143 -4.87 6.06 -7.69
CA GLN A 143 -4.27 4.93 -8.40
C GLN A 143 -2.85 5.25 -8.90
N LEU A 144 -2.61 6.46 -9.39
CA LEU A 144 -1.28 6.91 -9.82
C LEU A 144 -0.33 6.99 -8.63
N VAL A 145 -0.75 7.54 -7.49
CA VAL A 145 0.05 7.62 -6.25
C VAL A 145 0.44 6.23 -5.77
N VAL A 146 -0.50 5.27 -5.73
CA VAL A 146 -0.22 3.87 -5.38
C VAL A 146 0.80 3.23 -6.34
N THR A 147 0.74 3.58 -7.62
CA THR A 147 1.65 3.05 -8.64
C THR A 147 3.06 3.64 -8.49
N ILE A 148 3.18 4.95 -8.26
CA ILE A 148 4.46 5.63 -8.01
C ILE A 148 5.10 5.08 -6.72
N ASN A 149 4.31 4.92 -5.65
CA ASN A 149 4.79 4.36 -4.39
C ASN A 149 5.40 2.97 -4.57
N LEU A 150 4.76 2.12 -5.38
CA LEU A 150 5.32 0.80 -5.68
C LEU A 150 6.65 0.88 -6.43
N GLY A 151 6.78 1.79 -7.40
CA GLY A 151 8.03 2.03 -8.12
C GLY A 151 9.15 2.51 -7.19
N ILE A 152 8.86 3.47 -6.30
CA ILE A 152 9.77 3.94 -5.26
C ILE A 152 10.22 2.78 -4.37
N ALA A 153 9.26 1.97 -3.91
CA ALA A 153 9.54 0.85 -3.02
C ALA A 153 10.45 -0.21 -3.68
N MET A 154 10.23 -0.51 -4.95
CA MET A 154 11.07 -1.47 -5.69
C MET A 154 12.54 -1.00 -5.76
N GLU A 155 12.78 0.29 -6.02
CA GLU A 155 14.14 0.85 -6.07
C GLU A 155 14.77 0.91 -4.68
N GLU A 156 14.04 1.36 -3.66
CA GLU A 156 14.52 1.46 -2.29
C GLU A 156 14.81 0.09 -1.65
N VAL A 157 14.04 -0.95 -1.98
CA VAL A 157 14.31 -2.33 -1.51
C VAL A 157 15.58 -2.89 -2.15
N LEU A 158 15.83 -2.59 -3.44
CA LEU A 158 17.06 -3.00 -4.12
C LEU A 158 18.28 -2.23 -3.61
N ARG A 159 18.14 -0.94 -3.38
CA ARG A 159 19.22 -0.05 -2.98
C ARG A 159 18.69 1.07 -2.09
N PRO A 160 18.69 0.89 -0.76
CA PRO A 160 18.26 1.93 0.18
C PRO A 160 18.99 3.24 -0.02
N GLY A 161 18.26 4.36 0.03
CA GLY A 161 18.78 5.71 -0.19
C GLY A 161 18.96 6.08 -1.67
N THR A 162 18.30 5.37 -2.59
CA THR A 162 18.28 5.73 -4.02
C THR A 162 17.41 6.94 -4.29
N ILE A 163 16.30 7.07 -3.56
CA ILE A 163 15.34 8.16 -3.73
C ILE A 163 15.72 9.32 -2.81
N ASP A 164 15.99 10.47 -3.41
CA ASP A 164 16.21 11.73 -2.68
C ASP A 164 14.88 12.20 -2.06
N PRO A 165 14.80 12.33 -0.71
CA PRO A 165 13.58 12.75 -0.02
C PRO A 165 13.08 14.14 -0.45
N ASP A 166 13.98 15.08 -0.76
CA ASP A 166 13.61 16.43 -1.15
C ASP A 166 13.06 16.45 -2.60
N LEU A 167 13.64 15.64 -3.49
CA LEU A 167 13.10 15.46 -4.84
C LEU A 167 11.71 14.83 -4.82
N LEU A 168 11.50 13.82 -3.97
CA LEU A 168 10.20 13.21 -3.78
C LEU A 168 9.18 14.21 -3.20
N ALA A 169 9.58 15.02 -2.22
CA ALA A 169 8.73 16.07 -1.66
C ALA A 169 8.32 17.10 -2.72
N ASN A 170 9.24 17.53 -3.59
CA ASN A 170 8.94 18.43 -4.70
C ASN A 170 7.93 17.82 -5.69
N LEU A 171 8.05 16.53 -6.00
CA LEU A 171 7.09 15.80 -6.84
C LEU A 171 5.71 15.78 -6.19
N ILE A 172 5.63 15.47 -4.87
CA ILE A 172 4.37 15.45 -4.11
C ILE A 172 3.74 16.85 -4.09
N THR A 173 4.53 17.91 -3.86
CA THR A 173 4.05 19.29 -3.91
C THR A 173 3.39 19.60 -5.26
N GLY A 174 4.06 19.28 -6.37
CA GLY A 174 3.51 19.48 -7.71
C GLY A 174 2.20 18.71 -7.95
N LEU A 175 2.07 17.51 -7.40
CA LEU A 175 0.82 16.74 -7.47
C LEU A 175 -0.29 17.40 -6.66
N LEU A 176 -0.03 17.83 -5.43
CA LEU A 176 -1.00 18.51 -4.57
C LEU A 176 -1.47 19.82 -5.19
N ASP A 177 -0.55 20.63 -5.71
CA ASP A 177 -0.89 21.91 -6.37
C ASP A 177 -1.71 21.69 -7.65
N SER A 178 -1.42 20.64 -8.43
CA SER A 178 -2.18 20.31 -9.63
C SER A 178 -3.63 19.93 -9.34
N VAL A 179 -3.87 19.38 -8.15
CA VAL A 179 -5.22 19.02 -7.66
C VAL A 179 -5.97 20.29 -7.22
N ALA A 180 -5.30 21.20 -6.52
CA ALA A 180 -5.90 22.43 -6.01
C ALA A 180 -6.36 23.42 -7.14
N VAL A 181 -5.57 23.52 -8.22
CA VAL A 181 -5.82 24.46 -9.34
C VAL A 181 -7.02 24.07 -10.23
N HIS A 182 -7.45 22.82 -10.21
CA HIS A 182 -8.50 22.32 -11.12
C HIS A 182 -9.81 21.95 -10.38
N GLY A 183 -10.02 22.51 -9.21
CA GLY A 183 -11.22 22.32 -8.37
C GLY A 183 -12.39 23.27 -8.71
N ASP A 184 -12.36 23.96 -9.85
CA ASP A 184 -13.47 24.79 -10.37
C ASP A 184 -14.34 24.02 -11.37
#